data_613f375a75909277688aabf910070f74
#
_entry.id   613f375a75909277688aabf910070f74
#
_cell.length_a   1.000
_cell.length_b   1.000
_cell.length_c   1.000
_cell.angle_alpha   90.00
_cell.angle_beta   90.00
_cell.angle_gamma   90.00
#
_symmetry.space_group_name_H-M   'P 1'
#
loop_
_entity.id
_entity.type
_entity.pdbx_description
1 polymer ?
#
loop_
_entity_poly.entity_id
_entity_poly.type
_entity_poly.pdbx_seq_one_letter_code
_entity_poly.pdbx_strand_id
1 'polypeptide(L)'
;IGLGVFLDISVRPAPRWVHKLCPGCNIYGKSGNEQGSLRRYMEDVGDPAYQYYAFRFAEKMVERYKDHPALFAFGLCNEIGDGYFSYSEYARKRYVNWLKKKYKTVEALNCAWNSWRWSRRVNEFNDVFFPENEIAMGSPQEWLDMRRFYSDEIGEFIGKLASIVEKTAPGIAHSSN
;
A
#
# COMPACT_ATOMS: atom_id res chain seq x y z
N ILE A 1 -24.83 16.18 -25.73
CA ILE A 1 -23.40 16.28 -25.96
C ILE A 1 -22.85 14.88 -25.73
N GLY A 2 -22.43 14.16 -26.77
CA GLY A 2 -21.96 12.75 -26.70
C GLY A 2 -20.56 12.62 -26.04
N LEU A 3 -20.43 12.92 -24.75
CA LEU A 3 -19.19 12.79 -24.00
C LEU A 3 -19.12 11.42 -23.33
N GLY A 4 -17.97 10.76 -23.43
CA GLY A 4 -17.61 9.61 -22.61
C GLY A 4 -17.00 10.07 -21.28
N VAL A 5 -17.28 9.34 -20.20
CA VAL A 5 -16.78 9.61 -18.86
C VAL A 5 -15.82 8.52 -18.45
N PHE A 6 -14.57 8.89 -18.15
CA PHE A 6 -13.62 8.08 -17.39
C PHE A 6 -13.85 8.39 -15.91
N LEU A 7 -14.38 7.43 -15.15
CA LEU A 7 -14.76 7.64 -13.76
C LEU A 7 -13.72 7.07 -12.81
N ASP A 8 -12.95 7.94 -12.16
CA ASP A 8 -12.01 7.51 -11.11
C ASP A 8 -12.79 7.10 -9.84
N ILE A 9 -12.54 5.88 -9.37
CA ILE A 9 -13.12 5.37 -8.12
C ILE A 9 -12.66 6.20 -6.91
N SER A 10 -11.46 6.78 -6.98
CA SER A 10 -10.95 7.74 -5.99
C SER A 10 -11.04 7.29 -4.54
N VAL A 11 -10.59 6.08 -4.25
CA VAL A 11 -10.48 5.61 -2.85
C VAL A 11 -9.47 6.41 -2.03
N ARG A 12 -8.64 7.21 -2.68
CA ARG A 12 -7.65 8.14 -2.11
C ARG A 12 -7.83 9.54 -2.71
N PRO A 13 -7.76 10.62 -1.93
CA PRO A 13 -7.59 10.63 -0.46
C PRO A 13 -8.86 10.20 0.29
N ALA A 14 -8.66 9.52 1.42
CA ALA A 14 -9.76 9.06 2.25
C ALA A 14 -10.39 10.20 3.07
N PRO A 15 -11.69 10.13 3.39
CA PRO A 15 -12.32 11.07 4.32
C PRO A 15 -11.68 11.02 5.73
N ARG A 16 -11.68 12.15 6.43
CA ARG A 16 -11.08 12.26 7.78
C ARG A 16 -11.58 11.22 8.79
N TRP A 17 -12.82 10.81 8.68
CA TRP A 17 -13.38 9.81 9.59
C TRP A 17 -12.75 8.43 9.39
N VAL A 18 -12.28 8.09 8.18
CA VAL A 18 -11.52 6.85 7.92
C VAL A 18 -10.22 6.87 8.70
N HIS A 19 -9.46 7.95 8.63
CA HIS A 19 -8.20 8.10 9.39
C HIS A 19 -8.39 7.97 10.90
N LYS A 20 -9.54 8.41 11.41
CA LYS A 20 -9.90 8.27 12.83
C LYS A 20 -10.24 6.83 13.21
N LEU A 21 -10.96 6.12 12.34
CA LEU A 21 -11.38 4.73 12.58
C LEU A 21 -10.29 3.71 12.27
N CYS A 22 -9.39 4.04 11.37
CA CYS A 22 -8.33 3.17 10.87
C CYS A 22 -6.95 3.78 11.13
N PRO A 23 -6.51 3.90 12.40
CA PRO A 23 -5.24 4.56 12.72
C PRO A 23 -4.01 3.89 12.06
N GLY A 24 -4.12 2.60 11.70
CA GLY A 24 -3.09 1.87 10.97
C GLY A 24 -2.88 2.37 9.55
N CYS A 25 -3.85 3.07 8.96
CA CYS A 25 -3.71 3.66 7.63
C CYS A 25 -2.98 5.01 7.63
N ASN A 26 -2.75 5.61 8.80
CA ASN A 26 -2.04 6.88 8.86
C ASN A 26 -0.56 6.65 8.52
N ILE A 27 -0.03 7.48 7.63
CA ILE A 27 1.40 7.42 7.28
C ILE A 27 2.23 8.12 8.35
N TYR A 28 3.25 7.43 8.81
CA TYR A 28 4.25 7.93 9.73
C TYR A 28 5.58 8.11 9.00
N GLY A 29 6.21 9.27 9.20
CA GLY A 29 7.55 9.51 8.69
C GLY A 29 8.63 8.74 9.47
N LYS A 30 9.86 8.79 8.98
CA LYS A 30 11.02 8.15 9.61
C LYS A 30 11.28 8.58 11.05
N SER A 31 10.92 9.82 11.39
CA SER A 31 11.01 10.38 12.75
C SER A 31 9.89 9.91 13.71
N GLY A 32 9.02 9.02 13.27
CA GLY A 32 7.89 8.53 14.06
C GLY A 32 6.71 9.50 14.14
N ASN A 33 6.74 10.63 13.43
CA ASN A 33 5.66 11.59 13.42
C ASN A 33 4.62 11.23 12.36
N GLU A 34 3.34 11.25 12.74
CA GLU A 34 2.24 11.15 11.81
C GLU A 34 2.30 12.29 10.78
N GLN A 35 2.21 11.94 9.49
CA GLN A 35 2.31 12.92 8.39
C GLN A 35 1.02 13.71 8.16
N GLY A 36 -0.02 13.36 8.91
CA GLY A 36 -1.30 14.06 8.96
C GLY A 36 -2.26 13.72 7.84
N SER A 37 -3.50 13.46 8.24
CA SER A 37 -4.64 13.11 7.37
C SER A 37 -5.13 14.26 6.46
N LEU A 38 -4.38 15.34 6.33
CA LEU A 38 -4.76 16.53 5.56
C LEU A 38 -3.96 16.69 4.27
N ARG A 39 -2.97 15.84 4.06
CA ARG A 39 -2.20 15.81 2.82
C ARG A 39 -2.82 14.84 1.82
N ARG A 40 -2.58 15.10 0.56
CA ARG A 40 -2.97 14.21 -0.53
C ARG A 40 -2.25 12.87 -0.39
N TYR A 41 -3.00 11.76 -0.49
CA TYR A 41 -2.47 10.39 -0.55
C TYR A 41 -1.69 9.91 0.69
N MET A 42 -2.18 10.26 1.87
CA MET A 42 -1.56 9.89 3.14
C MET A 42 -2.16 8.60 3.75
N GLU A 43 -2.67 7.71 2.92
CA GLU A 43 -3.18 6.41 3.35
C GLU A 43 -2.16 5.31 3.05
N ASP A 44 -1.83 4.54 4.08
CA ASP A 44 -1.13 3.27 3.97
C ASP A 44 -2.11 2.21 3.45
N VAL A 45 -2.02 1.93 2.15
CA VAL A 45 -2.95 1.02 1.46
C VAL A 45 -2.82 -0.45 1.89
N GLY A 46 -1.77 -0.79 2.62
CA GLY A 46 -1.60 -2.10 3.22
C GLY A 46 -2.43 -2.32 4.49
N ASP A 47 -3.02 -1.26 5.08
CA ASP A 47 -3.83 -1.39 6.30
C ASP A 47 -5.16 -2.12 6.03
N PRO A 48 -5.44 -3.25 6.73
CA PRO A 48 -6.64 -4.04 6.44
C PRO A 48 -7.95 -3.33 6.77
N ALA A 49 -7.96 -2.46 7.79
CA ALA A 49 -9.16 -1.73 8.17
C ALA A 49 -9.49 -0.66 7.12
N TYR A 50 -8.47 0.04 6.61
CA TYR A 50 -8.62 0.93 5.47
C TYR A 50 -9.12 0.19 4.23
N GLN A 51 -8.51 -0.95 3.88
CA GLN A 51 -8.91 -1.76 2.74
C GLN A 51 -10.39 -2.16 2.79
N TYR A 52 -10.91 -2.50 3.96
CA TYR A 52 -12.32 -2.82 4.13
C TYR A 52 -13.25 -1.69 3.65
N TYR A 53 -12.96 -0.45 4.05
CA TYR A 53 -13.77 0.70 3.62
C TYR A 53 -13.53 1.08 2.16
N ALA A 54 -12.28 1.05 1.71
CA ALA A 54 -11.91 1.38 0.33
C ALA A 54 -12.58 0.43 -0.68
N PHE A 55 -12.50 -0.87 -0.46
CA PHE A 55 -13.09 -1.86 -1.37
C PHE A 55 -14.61 -1.83 -1.33
N ARG A 56 -15.23 -1.66 -0.17
CA ARG A 56 -16.68 -1.50 -0.06
C ARG A 56 -17.17 -0.24 -0.77
N PHE A 57 -16.44 0.86 -0.67
CA PHE A 57 -16.73 2.07 -1.43
C PHE A 57 -16.60 1.82 -2.94
N ALA A 58 -15.52 1.17 -3.37
CA ALA A 58 -15.31 0.84 -4.77
C ALA A 58 -16.45 -0.03 -5.34
N GLU A 59 -16.88 -1.07 -4.62
CA GLU A 59 -18.03 -1.89 -5.03
C GLU A 59 -19.28 -1.05 -5.24
N LYS A 60 -19.64 -0.20 -4.27
CA LYS A 60 -20.83 0.65 -4.37
C LYS A 60 -20.73 1.69 -5.48
N MET A 61 -19.55 2.22 -5.71
CA MET A 61 -19.29 3.15 -6.81
C MET A 61 -19.50 2.47 -8.18
N VAL A 62 -18.89 1.30 -8.36
CA VAL A 62 -19.01 0.51 -9.59
C VAL A 62 -20.47 0.05 -9.80
N GLU A 63 -21.13 -0.52 -8.79
CA GLU A 63 -22.55 -0.90 -8.85
C GLU A 63 -23.45 0.27 -9.29
N ARG A 64 -23.19 1.46 -8.77
CA ARG A 64 -24.00 2.65 -9.04
C ARG A 64 -23.91 3.14 -10.48
N TYR A 65 -22.72 3.05 -11.08
CA TYR A 65 -22.44 3.72 -12.36
C TYR A 65 -22.21 2.77 -13.54
N LYS A 66 -22.10 1.47 -13.34
CA LYS A 66 -21.78 0.49 -14.40
C LYS A 66 -22.70 0.54 -15.62
N ASP A 67 -23.98 0.88 -15.43
CA ASP A 67 -24.98 0.91 -16.50
C ASP A 67 -25.21 2.33 -17.04
N HIS A 68 -24.39 3.32 -16.63
CA HIS A 68 -24.56 4.68 -17.10
C HIS A 68 -24.08 4.82 -18.54
N PRO A 69 -24.92 5.36 -19.48
CA PRO A 69 -24.63 5.37 -20.91
C PRO A 69 -23.40 6.19 -21.30
N ALA A 70 -22.95 7.12 -20.47
CA ALA A 70 -21.75 7.90 -20.69
C ALA A 70 -20.49 7.24 -20.11
N LEU A 71 -20.61 6.16 -19.33
CA LEU A 71 -19.44 5.53 -18.73
C LEU A 71 -18.59 4.86 -19.81
N PHE A 72 -17.34 5.30 -19.92
CA PHE A 72 -16.35 4.74 -20.83
C PHE A 72 -15.40 3.73 -20.14
N ALA A 73 -14.89 4.11 -18.97
CA ALA A 73 -13.99 3.28 -18.20
C ALA A 73 -13.94 3.73 -16.73
N PHE A 74 -13.43 2.85 -15.86
CA PHE A 74 -13.10 3.18 -14.47
C PHE A 74 -11.60 3.44 -14.29
N GLY A 75 -11.26 4.50 -13.54
CA GLY A 75 -9.95 4.70 -12.95
C GLY A 75 -9.87 3.96 -11.62
N LEU A 76 -8.88 3.11 -11.41
CA LEU A 76 -8.74 2.33 -10.16
C LEU A 76 -8.15 3.17 -9.05
N CYS A 77 -7.08 3.90 -9.35
CA CYS A 77 -6.39 4.77 -8.41
C CYS A 77 -5.46 5.71 -9.18
N ASN A 78 -5.26 6.92 -8.63
CA ASN A 78 -4.38 7.91 -9.22
C ASN A 78 -3.05 7.98 -8.44
N GLU A 79 -1.93 7.96 -9.15
CA GLU A 79 -0.56 8.17 -8.63
C GLU A 79 -0.26 7.36 -7.36
N ILE A 80 -0.68 6.10 -7.33
CA ILE A 80 -0.42 5.24 -6.18
C ILE A 80 1.07 4.89 -6.12
N GLY A 81 1.71 5.13 -4.97
CA GLY A 81 3.11 4.78 -4.77
C GLY A 81 4.10 5.91 -5.06
N ASP A 82 3.68 7.17 -5.07
CA ASP A 82 4.55 8.35 -5.27
C ASP A 82 5.60 8.60 -4.16
N GLY A 83 5.98 7.54 -3.43
CA GLY A 83 7.10 7.56 -2.48
C GLY A 83 6.71 7.73 -1.01
N TYR A 84 5.44 7.77 -0.70
CA TYR A 84 4.97 7.83 0.69
C TYR A 84 4.91 6.43 1.32
N PHE A 85 5.97 6.06 2.01
CA PHE A 85 6.03 4.83 2.80
C PHE A 85 5.76 5.14 4.27
N SER A 86 4.92 4.32 4.91
CA SER A 86 4.65 4.46 6.34
C SER A 86 5.73 3.76 7.17
N TYR A 87 6.33 4.49 8.11
CA TYR A 87 7.24 3.93 9.11
C TYR A 87 6.50 3.58 10.41
N SER A 88 5.18 3.38 10.35
CA SER A 88 4.35 3.03 11.49
C SER A 88 4.65 1.62 12.00
N GLU A 89 4.34 1.37 13.28
CA GLU A 89 4.41 0.04 13.85
C GLU A 89 3.44 -0.96 13.17
N TYR A 90 2.32 -0.46 12.65
CA TYR A 90 1.38 -1.27 11.85
C TYR A 90 2.03 -1.77 10.55
N ALA A 91 2.68 -0.86 9.81
CA ALA A 91 3.41 -1.22 8.60
C ALA A 91 4.61 -2.13 8.90
N ARG A 92 5.34 -1.87 10.00
CA ARG A 92 6.47 -2.72 10.43
C ARG A 92 6.04 -4.16 10.69
N LYS A 93 4.92 -4.38 11.36
CA LYS A 93 4.39 -5.74 11.62
C LYS A 93 4.07 -6.47 10.31
N ARG A 94 3.50 -5.80 9.32
CA ARG A 94 3.26 -6.38 8.00
C ARG A 94 4.56 -6.69 7.27
N TYR A 95 5.53 -5.77 7.31
CA TYR A 95 6.86 -5.97 6.73
C TYR A 95 7.59 -7.18 7.34
N VAL A 96 7.59 -7.30 8.65
CA VAL A 96 8.14 -8.47 9.35
C VAL A 96 7.48 -9.78 8.88
N ASN A 97 6.17 -9.79 8.72
CA ASN A 97 5.45 -10.95 8.21
C ASN A 97 5.79 -11.26 6.74
N TRP A 98 5.99 -10.23 5.91
CA TRP A 98 6.46 -10.39 4.54
C TRP A 98 7.87 -11.00 4.49
N LEU A 99 8.78 -10.54 5.34
CA LEU A 99 10.13 -11.10 5.46
C LEU A 99 10.12 -12.56 5.92
N LYS A 100 9.26 -12.90 6.90
CA LYS A 100 9.06 -14.30 7.33
C LYS A 100 8.61 -15.20 6.18
N LYS A 101 7.70 -14.72 5.35
CA LYS A 101 7.24 -15.45 4.15
C LYS A 101 8.35 -15.61 3.12
N LYS A 102 9.18 -14.59 2.92
CA LYS A 102 10.26 -14.58 1.93
C LYS A 102 11.45 -15.44 2.34
N TYR A 103 11.97 -15.24 3.53
CA TYR A 103 13.24 -15.84 3.96
C TYR A 103 13.09 -17.14 4.77
N LYS A 104 11.94 -17.38 5.37
CA LYS A 104 11.60 -18.54 6.21
C LYS A 104 12.40 -18.64 7.52
N THR A 105 13.72 -18.36 7.51
CA THR A 105 14.56 -18.37 8.70
C THR A 105 15.33 -17.05 8.86
N VAL A 106 15.72 -16.75 10.09
CA VAL A 106 16.50 -15.55 10.43
C VAL A 106 17.91 -15.65 9.84
N GLU A 107 18.47 -16.86 9.77
CA GLU A 107 19.78 -17.12 9.18
C GLU A 107 19.77 -16.79 7.68
N ALA A 108 18.73 -17.19 6.95
CA ALA A 108 18.58 -16.85 5.54
C ALA A 108 18.44 -15.34 5.32
N LEU A 109 17.70 -14.65 6.18
CA LEU A 109 17.59 -13.19 6.18
C LEU A 109 18.97 -12.54 6.41
N ASN A 110 19.67 -12.93 7.48
CA ASN A 110 21.00 -12.40 7.80
C ASN A 110 22.01 -12.63 6.67
N CYS A 111 21.96 -13.79 6.05
CA CYS A 111 22.80 -14.13 4.90
C CYS A 111 22.51 -13.20 3.70
N ALA A 112 21.22 -13.05 3.34
CA ALA A 112 20.80 -12.20 2.22
C ALA A 112 21.14 -10.71 2.43
N TRP A 113 21.03 -10.24 3.67
CA TRP A 113 21.33 -8.87 4.03
C TRP A 113 22.81 -8.60 4.33
N ASN A 114 23.65 -9.65 4.38
CA ASN A 114 25.05 -9.57 4.79
C ASN A 114 25.22 -8.86 6.15
N SER A 115 24.45 -9.27 7.13
CA SER A 115 24.25 -8.58 8.42
C SER A 115 25.40 -8.76 9.42
N TRP A 116 26.53 -9.37 9.00
CA TRP A 116 27.69 -9.62 9.88
C TRP A 116 28.43 -8.36 10.30
N ARG A 117 28.31 -7.31 9.52
CA ARG A 117 29.02 -6.05 9.74
C ARG A 117 28.27 -5.16 10.72
N TRP A 118 29.00 -4.45 11.54
CA TRP A 118 28.51 -3.36 12.38
C TRP A 118 27.42 -3.78 13.36
N SER A 119 27.49 -5.01 13.91
CA SER A 119 26.52 -5.57 14.87
C SER A 119 25.07 -5.53 14.37
N ARG A 120 24.86 -5.68 13.06
CA ARG A 120 23.53 -5.59 12.44
C ARG A 120 22.80 -6.92 12.34
N ARG A 121 23.38 -7.97 12.88
CA ARG A 121 22.76 -9.29 12.89
C ARG A 121 21.43 -9.24 13.63
N VAL A 122 20.40 -9.73 12.96
CA VAL A 122 19.07 -9.90 13.52
C VAL A 122 19.01 -11.25 14.26
N ASN A 123 18.52 -11.29 15.49
CA ASN A 123 18.36 -12.53 16.25
C ASN A 123 16.99 -13.17 16.02
N GLU A 124 15.97 -12.35 15.89
CA GLU A 124 14.62 -12.78 15.52
C GLU A 124 13.98 -11.79 14.52
N PHE A 125 12.98 -12.23 13.77
CA PHE A 125 12.34 -11.35 12.78
C PHE A 125 11.72 -10.08 13.38
N ASN A 126 11.29 -10.13 14.63
CA ASN A 126 10.71 -8.97 15.31
C ASN A 126 11.73 -7.88 15.66
N ASP A 127 13.04 -8.19 15.60
CA ASP A 127 14.13 -7.22 15.76
C ASP A 127 14.31 -6.33 14.51
N VAL A 128 13.63 -6.65 13.42
CA VAL A 128 13.75 -5.89 12.18
C VAL A 128 13.03 -4.56 12.28
N PHE A 129 13.75 -3.49 11.92
CA PHE A 129 13.23 -2.15 11.70
C PHE A 129 13.24 -1.80 10.21
N PHE A 130 12.52 -0.76 9.83
CA PHE A 130 12.66 -0.20 8.50
C PHE A 130 14.04 0.48 8.34
N PRO A 131 14.71 0.33 7.20
CA PRO A 131 15.94 1.05 6.93
C PRO A 131 15.68 2.56 6.84
N GLU A 132 16.51 3.35 7.51
CA GLU A 132 16.33 4.81 7.57
C GLU A 132 16.69 5.50 6.25
N ASN A 133 17.69 5.00 5.54
CA ASN A 133 18.04 5.51 4.23
C ASN A 133 18.77 4.44 3.38
N GLU A 134 18.81 4.69 2.07
CA GLU A 134 19.37 3.79 1.06
C GLU A 134 20.90 3.72 1.03
N ILE A 135 21.56 4.75 1.54
CA ILE A 135 23.02 4.96 1.44
C ILE A 135 23.71 4.71 2.78
N ALA A 136 22.96 4.75 3.88
CA ALA A 136 23.53 4.50 5.18
C ALA A 136 24.15 3.12 5.23
N MET A 137 25.10 2.92 6.10
CA MET A 137 25.89 1.71 6.36
C MET A 137 25.08 0.40 6.45
N GLY A 138 23.85 0.43 5.91
CA GLY A 138 22.93 -0.67 5.71
C GLY A 138 23.27 -1.54 4.50
N SER A 139 22.65 -2.67 4.45
CA SER A 139 22.65 -3.49 3.27
C SER A 139 21.71 -2.88 2.22
N PRO A 140 22.17 -2.70 0.96
CA PRO A 140 21.25 -2.32 -0.12
C PRO A 140 20.05 -3.28 -0.25
N GLN A 141 20.23 -4.53 0.18
CA GLN A 141 19.20 -5.55 0.17
C GLN A 141 18.07 -5.26 1.18
N GLU A 142 18.37 -4.70 2.36
CA GLU A 142 17.34 -4.26 3.31
C GLU A 142 16.44 -3.18 2.71
N TRP A 143 17.05 -2.19 2.08
CA TRP A 143 16.34 -1.12 1.39
C TRP A 143 15.48 -1.66 0.25
N LEU A 144 16.06 -2.53 -0.56
CA LEU A 144 15.37 -3.16 -1.68
C LEU A 144 14.19 -4.02 -1.20
N ASP A 145 14.32 -4.71 -0.09
CA ASP A 145 13.25 -5.52 0.49
C ASP A 145 12.11 -4.65 1.03
N MET A 146 12.40 -3.54 1.66
CA MET A 146 11.37 -2.58 2.05
C MET A 146 10.60 -2.06 0.83
N ARG A 147 11.29 -1.69 -0.24
CA ARG A 147 10.64 -1.23 -1.47
C ARG A 147 9.80 -2.31 -2.13
N ARG A 148 10.28 -3.54 -2.16
CA ARG A 148 9.52 -4.69 -2.68
C ARG A 148 8.28 -4.98 -1.85
N PHE A 149 8.40 -4.93 -0.53
CA PHE A 149 7.26 -5.07 0.36
C PHE A 149 6.15 -4.05 0.03
N TYR A 150 6.47 -2.77 -0.09
CA TYR A 150 5.48 -1.77 -0.46
C TYR A 150 4.96 -1.92 -1.89
N SER A 151 5.82 -2.32 -2.82
CA SER A 151 5.40 -2.63 -4.19
C SER A 151 4.39 -3.77 -4.24
N ASP A 152 4.61 -4.82 -3.45
CA ASP A 152 3.70 -5.95 -3.36
C ASP A 152 2.35 -5.52 -2.74
N GLU A 153 2.36 -4.74 -1.64
CA GLU A 153 1.13 -4.23 -1.02
C GLU A 153 0.31 -3.35 -1.99
N ILE A 154 0.99 -2.48 -2.73
CA ILE A 154 0.36 -1.63 -3.75
C ILE A 154 -0.23 -2.49 -4.88
N GLY A 155 0.54 -3.46 -5.38
CA GLY A 155 0.09 -4.37 -6.42
C GLY A 155 -1.12 -5.19 -6.01
N GLU A 156 -1.13 -5.71 -4.78
CA GLU A 156 -2.28 -6.43 -4.21
C GLU A 156 -3.51 -5.52 -4.07
N PHE A 157 -3.33 -4.28 -3.64
CA PHE A 157 -4.41 -3.31 -3.49
C PHE A 157 -5.06 -2.96 -4.83
N ILE A 158 -4.25 -2.63 -5.85
CA ILE A 158 -4.74 -2.33 -7.21
C ILE A 158 -5.40 -3.57 -7.82
N GLY A 159 -4.80 -4.74 -7.66
CA GLY A 159 -5.36 -6.01 -8.16
C GLY A 159 -6.75 -6.31 -7.57
N LYS A 160 -6.97 -5.99 -6.29
CA LYS A 160 -8.30 -6.12 -5.66
C LYS A 160 -9.30 -5.12 -6.22
N LEU A 161 -8.91 -3.86 -6.45
CA LEU A 161 -9.77 -2.86 -7.10
C LEU A 161 -10.15 -3.29 -8.53
N ALA A 162 -9.19 -3.78 -9.32
CA ALA A 162 -9.44 -4.34 -10.65
C ALA A 162 -10.43 -5.49 -10.60
N SER A 163 -10.23 -6.45 -9.69
CA SER A 163 -11.15 -7.57 -9.51
C SER A 163 -12.57 -7.16 -9.12
N ILE A 164 -12.75 -6.06 -8.37
CA ILE A 164 -14.07 -5.51 -8.07
C ILE A 164 -14.74 -5.02 -9.34
N VAL A 165 -14.02 -4.26 -10.19
CA VAL A 165 -14.56 -3.77 -11.46
C VAL A 165 -14.92 -4.94 -12.37
N GLU A 166 -14.01 -5.90 -12.58
CA GLU A 166 -14.23 -7.06 -13.43
C GLU A 166 -15.44 -7.90 -13.03
N LYS A 167 -15.66 -8.09 -11.72
CA LYS A 167 -16.80 -8.85 -11.20
C LYS A 167 -18.13 -8.08 -11.26
N THR A 168 -18.09 -6.78 -10.99
CA THR A 168 -19.29 -5.96 -10.83
C THR A 168 -19.76 -5.35 -12.14
N ALA A 169 -18.83 -5.02 -13.03
CA ALA A 169 -19.06 -4.38 -14.33
C ALA A 169 -18.25 -5.11 -15.44
N PRO A 170 -18.54 -6.40 -15.71
CA PRO A 170 -17.80 -7.15 -16.71
C PRO A 170 -17.84 -6.49 -18.08
N GLY A 171 -16.68 -6.39 -18.73
CA GLY A 171 -16.53 -5.77 -20.05
C GLY A 171 -16.30 -4.24 -20.03
N ILE A 172 -16.41 -3.56 -18.88
CA ILE A 172 -16.01 -2.17 -18.76
C ILE A 172 -14.49 -2.08 -18.60
N ALA A 173 -13.85 -1.26 -19.41
CA ALA A 173 -12.42 -1.01 -19.33
C ALA A 173 -12.05 -0.35 -17.98
N HIS A 174 -10.87 -0.67 -17.46
CA HIS A 174 -10.32 -0.02 -16.28
C HIS A 174 -8.81 0.15 -16.39
N SER A 175 -8.28 1.14 -15.70
CA SER A 175 -6.86 1.47 -15.71
C SER A 175 -6.43 2.11 -14.39
N SER A 176 -5.14 2.06 -14.11
CA SER A 176 -4.47 2.85 -13.07
C SER A 176 -3.30 3.58 -13.70
N ASN A 177 -2.95 4.74 -13.22
CA ASN A 177 -1.77 5.51 -13.63
C ASN A 177 -0.73 5.56 -12.51
#